data_4a2f248ce087384fd7c1b03e53cfd0fc
#
_entry.id   4a2f248ce087384fd7c1b03e53cfd0fc
#
_cell.length_a   1.000
_cell.length_b   1.000
_cell.length_c   1.000
_cell.angle_alpha   90.00
_cell.angle_beta   90.00
_cell.angle_gamma   90.00
#
_symmetry.space_group_name_H-M   'P 1'
#
loop_
_entity.id
_entity.type
_entity.pdbx_description
1 polymer ?
#
loop_
_entity_poly.entity_id
_entity_poly.type
_entity_poly.pdbx_seq_one_letter_code
_entity_poly.pdbx_strand_id
1 'polypeptide(L)'
;PYLLAIITVAAASAASWFLQRYVSLPNLVLLFMLAVVSVAYVAGGRAALLASVLASLAYAGLYLPIGYLDAAELSQYAITAVITMAMSVFISQLTTRWRDKALESAERARELDRLYRYTRELETERLRNSVLSALSHDLRTPLAGLIGASSSLMSDEVVLTQTARQGLASLIYDESRRMQALVENLLELARLESGPVTLQQDWQALDEIIGAVLPTWRAQLAPRQITLSLPDELPLLRFDPRLIERVLVNLLENIGKYTPPEAHVVISTQVFEDRVELAIADDGPGFKEAPDQLFQKFYRGDSAGPIPGAGLGLAICRAILEAHQGQIRAERACPHGAIFILSLPRPQHESPTTLSEEEL
;
A
#
# COMPACT_ATOMS: atom_id res chain seq x y z
N PRO A 1 -16.79 -23.60 37.98
CA PRO A 1 -17.92 -22.73 37.62
C PRO A 1 -18.98 -22.67 38.72
N TYR A 2 -19.39 -23.81 39.33
CA TYR A 2 -20.45 -23.82 40.33
C TYR A 2 -20.01 -23.24 41.70
N LEU A 3 -18.73 -23.41 42.06
CA LEU A 3 -18.17 -22.82 43.29
C LEU A 3 -18.23 -21.26 43.23
N LEU A 4 -18.01 -20.70 42.04
CA LEU A 4 -18.12 -19.26 41.81
C LEU A 4 -19.56 -18.76 42.05
N ALA A 5 -20.56 -19.51 41.59
CA ALA A 5 -21.96 -19.19 41.83
C ALA A 5 -22.29 -19.13 43.34
N ILE A 6 -21.80 -20.10 44.11
CA ILE A 6 -22.00 -20.15 45.56
C ILE A 6 -21.31 -18.97 46.26
N ILE A 7 -20.04 -18.67 45.90
CA ILE A 7 -19.27 -17.59 46.51
C ILE A 7 -19.90 -16.22 46.20
N THR A 8 -20.30 -15.98 44.97
CA THR A 8 -20.88 -14.69 44.56
C THR A 8 -22.25 -14.45 45.21
N VAL A 9 -23.09 -15.49 45.30
CA VAL A 9 -24.38 -15.40 45.99
C VAL A 9 -24.19 -15.19 47.50
N ALA A 10 -23.23 -15.91 48.12
CA ALA A 10 -22.90 -15.69 49.55
C ALA A 10 -22.39 -14.27 49.81
N ALA A 11 -21.54 -13.75 48.95
CA ALA A 11 -21.06 -12.38 49.04
C ALA A 11 -22.20 -11.35 48.88
N ALA A 12 -23.11 -11.57 47.93
CA ALA A 12 -24.28 -10.73 47.72
C ALA A 12 -25.22 -10.77 48.95
N SER A 13 -25.39 -11.97 49.57
CA SER A 13 -26.19 -12.16 50.79
C SER A 13 -25.59 -11.43 51.99
N ALA A 14 -24.26 -11.48 52.16
CA ALA A 14 -23.57 -10.77 53.23
C ALA A 14 -23.66 -9.25 53.02
N ALA A 15 -23.45 -8.77 51.80
CA ALA A 15 -23.57 -7.35 51.45
C ALA A 15 -25.01 -6.86 51.67
N SER A 16 -26.00 -7.66 51.27
CA SER A 16 -27.42 -7.34 51.43
C SER A 16 -27.81 -7.25 52.92
N TRP A 17 -27.30 -8.19 53.78
CA TRP A 17 -27.53 -8.18 55.23
C TRP A 17 -26.93 -6.91 55.88
N PHE A 18 -25.79 -6.43 55.44
CA PHE A 18 -25.18 -5.19 55.90
C PHE A 18 -25.95 -3.94 55.47
N LEU A 19 -26.37 -3.91 54.17
CA LEU A 19 -27.02 -2.76 53.57
C LEU A 19 -28.51 -2.60 53.92
N GLN A 20 -29.19 -3.64 54.48
CA GLN A 20 -30.59 -3.55 54.84
C GLN A 20 -30.95 -2.43 55.80
N ARG A 21 -29.97 -1.87 56.53
CA ARG A 21 -30.17 -0.73 57.43
C ARG A 21 -30.25 0.62 56.70
N TYR A 22 -29.77 0.67 55.44
CA TYR A 22 -29.63 1.88 54.66
C TYR A 22 -30.46 1.89 53.39
N VAL A 23 -30.84 0.73 52.92
CA VAL A 23 -31.47 0.55 51.57
C VAL A 23 -32.78 -0.23 51.73
N SER A 24 -33.82 0.19 50.99
CA SER A 24 -35.12 -0.50 50.98
C SER A 24 -35.03 -1.88 50.35
N LEU A 25 -35.84 -2.81 50.84
CA LEU A 25 -35.90 -4.21 50.43
C LEU A 25 -35.94 -4.43 48.89
N PRO A 26 -36.75 -3.67 48.12
CA PRO A 26 -36.78 -3.84 46.65
C PRO A 26 -35.42 -3.58 45.96
N ASN A 27 -34.62 -2.65 46.52
CA ASN A 27 -33.32 -2.32 45.94
C ASN A 27 -32.25 -3.38 46.24
N LEU A 28 -32.39 -4.16 47.29
CA LEU A 28 -31.48 -5.25 47.63
C LEU A 28 -31.55 -6.40 46.64
N VAL A 29 -32.66 -6.58 45.94
CA VAL A 29 -32.82 -7.54 44.83
C VAL A 29 -31.79 -7.29 43.74
N LEU A 30 -31.43 -6.03 43.47
CA LEU A 30 -30.44 -5.65 42.45
C LEU A 30 -29.04 -6.23 42.76
N LEU A 31 -28.66 -6.40 44.02
CA LEU A 31 -27.40 -7.03 44.40
C LEU A 31 -27.35 -8.51 43.99
N PHE A 32 -28.44 -9.21 44.20
CA PHE A 32 -28.56 -10.59 43.78
C PHE A 32 -28.59 -10.75 42.27
N MET A 33 -29.27 -9.84 41.56
CA MET A 33 -29.22 -9.79 40.10
C MET A 33 -27.81 -9.55 39.58
N LEU A 34 -27.05 -8.59 40.18
CA LEU A 34 -25.68 -8.35 39.80
C LEU A 34 -24.79 -9.56 40.02
N ALA A 35 -24.96 -10.30 41.11
CA ALA A 35 -24.24 -11.56 41.36
C ALA A 35 -24.53 -12.59 40.28
N VAL A 36 -25.79 -12.78 39.90
CA VAL A 36 -26.19 -13.72 38.83
C VAL A 36 -25.64 -13.33 37.48
N VAL A 37 -25.70 -12.02 37.12
CA VAL A 37 -25.10 -11.51 35.89
C VAL A 37 -23.60 -11.75 35.84
N SER A 38 -22.89 -11.48 36.93
CA SER A 38 -21.45 -11.71 37.05
C SER A 38 -21.07 -13.18 36.83
N VAL A 39 -21.86 -14.10 37.43
CA VAL A 39 -21.68 -15.54 37.21
C VAL A 39 -21.98 -15.92 35.76
N ALA A 40 -23.03 -15.36 35.15
CA ALA A 40 -23.38 -15.63 33.76
C ALA A 40 -22.25 -15.22 32.82
N TYR A 41 -21.63 -14.08 33.08
CA TYR A 41 -20.53 -13.55 32.29
C TYR A 41 -19.26 -14.43 32.38
N VAL A 42 -18.87 -14.84 33.59
CA VAL A 42 -17.61 -15.55 33.85
C VAL A 42 -17.74 -17.06 33.65
N ALA A 43 -18.80 -17.68 34.19
CA ALA A 43 -18.94 -19.13 34.32
C ALA A 43 -19.97 -19.76 33.36
N GLY A 44 -20.71 -18.92 32.61
CA GLY A 44 -21.68 -19.36 31.61
C GLY A 44 -23.06 -19.71 32.16
N GLY A 45 -23.98 -20.05 31.25
CA GLY A 45 -25.42 -20.13 31.54
C GLY A 45 -25.83 -21.16 32.57
N ARG A 46 -25.19 -22.35 32.64
CA ARG A 46 -25.55 -23.39 33.63
C ARG A 46 -25.21 -22.96 35.06
N ALA A 47 -24.07 -22.31 35.26
CA ALA A 47 -23.68 -21.79 36.56
C ALA A 47 -24.56 -20.58 36.97
N ALA A 48 -24.98 -19.78 36.04
CA ALA A 48 -25.89 -18.66 36.28
C ALA A 48 -27.30 -19.11 36.69
N LEU A 49 -27.81 -20.20 36.09
CA LEU A 49 -29.06 -20.80 36.54
C LEU A 49 -29.00 -21.23 38.01
N LEU A 50 -27.92 -21.90 38.38
CA LEU A 50 -27.70 -22.30 39.78
C LEU A 50 -27.59 -21.07 40.70
N ALA A 51 -26.85 -20.06 40.30
CA ALA A 51 -26.74 -18.80 41.03
C ALA A 51 -28.11 -18.11 41.18
N SER A 52 -28.96 -18.13 40.17
CA SER A 52 -30.30 -17.58 40.20
C SER A 52 -31.20 -18.26 41.22
N VAL A 53 -31.18 -19.61 41.25
CA VAL A 53 -31.94 -20.37 42.23
C VAL A 53 -31.42 -20.10 43.65
N LEU A 54 -30.10 -20.11 43.84
CA LEU A 54 -29.51 -19.82 45.15
C LEU A 54 -29.77 -18.39 45.60
N ALA A 55 -29.72 -17.42 44.69
CA ALA A 55 -30.03 -16.00 44.96
C ALA A 55 -31.48 -15.82 45.42
N SER A 56 -32.43 -16.49 44.72
CA SER A 56 -33.85 -16.44 45.08
C SER A 56 -34.11 -17.10 46.45
N LEU A 57 -33.48 -18.24 46.74
CA LEU A 57 -33.56 -18.89 48.05
C LEU A 57 -32.92 -18.07 49.18
N ALA A 58 -31.77 -17.48 48.92
CA ALA A 58 -31.06 -16.61 49.88
C ALA A 58 -31.87 -15.35 50.19
N TYR A 59 -32.45 -14.71 49.17
CA TYR A 59 -33.33 -13.56 49.35
C TYR A 59 -34.57 -13.94 50.18
N ALA A 60 -35.22 -15.03 49.86
CA ALA A 60 -36.39 -15.52 50.62
C ALA A 60 -36.00 -15.82 52.08
N GLY A 61 -34.91 -16.56 52.32
CA GLY A 61 -34.46 -16.90 53.66
C GLY A 61 -34.03 -15.74 54.53
N LEU A 62 -33.50 -14.66 53.96
CA LEU A 62 -33.07 -13.48 54.69
C LEU A 62 -34.20 -12.49 55.02
N TYR A 63 -35.22 -12.41 54.18
CA TYR A 63 -36.20 -11.34 54.25
C TYR A 63 -37.66 -11.83 54.45
N LEU A 64 -37.94 -13.14 54.42
CA LEU A 64 -39.24 -13.69 54.81
C LEU A 64 -39.34 -13.71 56.35
N PRO A 65 -40.27 -13.00 56.95
CA PRO A 65 -40.47 -13.09 58.39
C PRO A 65 -40.97 -14.49 58.80
N ILE A 66 -40.23 -15.09 59.74
CA ILE A 66 -40.61 -16.40 60.31
C ILE A 66 -41.74 -16.15 61.29
N GLY A 67 -42.98 -16.13 60.79
CA GLY A 67 -44.18 -15.99 61.65
C GLY A 67 -45.20 -15.03 60.98
N TYR A 68 -46.45 -15.42 60.86
CA TYR A 68 -47.61 -14.68 60.37
C TYR A 68 -47.40 -13.81 59.13
N LEU A 69 -47.28 -14.47 58.01
CA LEU A 69 -47.32 -13.78 56.69
C LEU A 69 -48.79 -13.60 56.30
N ASP A 70 -49.16 -12.31 56.06
CA ASP A 70 -50.41 -12.01 55.39
C ASP A 70 -50.37 -12.52 53.94
N ALA A 71 -51.47 -13.01 53.38
CA ALA A 71 -51.55 -13.56 52.03
C ALA A 71 -51.07 -12.59 50.96
N ALA A 72 -51.22 -11.28 51.20
CA ALA A 72 -50.74 -10.22 50.31
C ALA A 72 -49.20 -10.14 50.28
N GLU A 73 -48.53 -10.23 51.41
CA GLU A 73 -47.05 -10.20 51.50
C GLU A 73 -46.44 -11.45 50.84
N LEU A 74 -47.03 -12.64 51.08
CA LEU A 74 -46.58 -13.88 50.44
C LEU A 74 -46.64 -13.80 48.91
N SER A 75 -47.72 -13.22 48.37
CA SER A 75 -47.90 -13.04 46.95
C SER A 75 -46.86 -12.10 46.35
N GLN A 76 -46.50 -11.01 47.04
CA GLN A 76 -45.47 -10.07 46.63
C GLN A 76 -44.07 -10.67 46.56
N TYR A 77 -43.69 -11.49 47.57
CA TYR A 77 -42.42 -12.20 47.57
C TYR A 77 -42.36 -13.27 46.47
N ALA A 78 -43.44 -13.99 46.22
CA ALA A 78 -43.53 -14.99 45.16
C ALA A 78 -43.37 -14.33 43.77
N ILE A 79 -44.05 -13.21 43.54
CA ILE A 79 -43.91 -12.46 42.29
C ILE A 79 -42.49 -11.96 42.10
N THR A 80 -41.88 -11.40 43.14
CA THR A 80 -40.49 -10.92 43.08
C THR A 80 -39.50 -12.04 42.76
N ALA A 81 -39.67 -13.22 43.41
CA ALA A 81 -38.82 -14.40 43.12
C ALA A 81 -38.97 -14.87 41.68
N VAL A 82 -40.20 -14.95 41.15
CA VAL A 82 -40.48 -15.33 39.76
C VAL A 82 -39.86 -14.34 38.78
N ILE A 83 -40.04 -13.04 38.99
CA ILE A 83 -39.47 -11.99 38.12
C ILE A 83 -37.93 -12.08 38.16
N THR A 84 -37.32 -12.20 39.32
CA THR A 84 -35.87 -12.30 39.50
C THR A 84 -35.33 -13.54 38.77
N MET A 85 -35.98 -14.67 38.89
CA MET A 85 -35.60 -15.89 38.20
C MET A 85 -35.74 -15.77 36.67
N ALA A 86 -36.86 -15.22 36.18
CA ALA A 86 -37.08 -15.01 34.78
C ALA A 86 -36.04 -14.07 34.15
N MET A 87 -35.75 -12.94 34.82
CA MET A 87 -34.73 -12.00 34.40
C MET A 87 -33.34 -12.60 34.39
N SER A 88 -33.02 -13.41 35.39
CA SER A 88 -31.71 -14.10 35.47
C SER A 88 -31.53 -15.10 34.32
N VAL A 89 -32.54 -15.86 33.99
CA VAL A 89 -32.55 -16.78 32.85
C VAL A 89 -32.39 -16.00 31.53
N PHE A 90 -33.14 -14.91 31.39
CA PHE A 90 -33.08 -14.06 30.18
C PHE A 90 -31.69 -13.46 29.99
N ILE A 91 -31.12 -12.84 31.03
CA ILE A 91 -29.78 -12.23 30.96
C ILE A 91 -28.73 -13.31 30.67
N SER A 92 -28.83 -14.47 31.31
CA SER A 92 -27.91 -15.61 31.05
C SER A 92 -27.95 -16.06 29.59
N GLN A 93 -29.14 -16.24 29.03
CA GLN A 93 -29.28 -16.61 27.61
C GLN A 93 -28.74 -15.53 26.67
N LEU A 94 -29.03 -14.24 26.96
CA LEU A 94 -28.53 -13.13 26.18
C LEU A 94 -27.00 -13.07 26.18
N THR A 95 -26.38 -13.16 27.34
CA THR A 95 -24.93 -13.13 27.53
C THR A 95 -24.24 -14.28 26.77
N THR A 96 -24.81 -15.48 26.85
CA THR A 96 -24.27 -16.66 26.13
C THR A 96 -24.33 -16.43 24.62
N ARG A 97 -25.48 -15.97 24.09
CA ARG A 97 -25.64 -15.69 22.66
C ARG A 97 -24.66 -14.60 22.15
N TRP A 98 -24.46 -13.55 22.94
CA TRP A 98 -23.51 -12.50 22.59
C TRP A 98 -22.07 -13.01 22.58
N ARG A 99 -21.71 -13.83 23.55
CA ARG A 99 -20.37 -14.45 23.63
C ARG A 99 -20.10 -15.38 22.44
N ASP A 100 -21.07 -16.23 22.09
CA ASP A 100 -20.93 -17.15 20.96
C ASP A 100 -20.77 -16.37 19.64
N LYS A 101 -21.60 -15.35 19.43
CA LYS A 101 -21.47 -14.47 18.25
C LYS A 101 -20.12 -13.72 18.21
N ALA A 102 -19.63 -13.26 19.36
CA ALA A 102 -18.34 -12.57 19.43
C ALA A 102 -17.17 -13.53 19.09
N LEU A 103 -17.23 -14.78 19.55
CA LEU A 103 -16.23 -15.80 19.22
C LEU A 103 -16.28 -16.14 17.72
N GLU A 104 -17.46 -16.37 17.17
CA GLU A 104 -17.64 -16.66 15.74
C GLU A 104 -17.14 -15.52 14.86
N SER A 105 -17.45 -14.27 15.22
CA SER A 105 -16.95 -13.11 14.48
C SER A 105 -15.42 -12.96 14.54
N ALA A 106 -14.82 -13.28 15.70
CA ALA A 106 -13.36 -13.26 15.87
C ALA A 106 -12.67 -14.37 15.05
N GLU A 107 -13.28 -15.55 14.96
CA GLU A 107 -12.76 -16.64 14.12
C GLU A 107 -12.84 -16.29 12.63
N ARG A 108 -13.98 -15.77 12.17
CA ARG A 108 -14.12 -15.29 10.78
C ARG A 108 -13.13 -14.19 10.43
N ALA A 109 -12.89 -13.25 11.34
CA ALA A 109 -11.90 -12.20 11.13
C ALA A 109 -10.48 -12.76 10.97
N ARG A 110 -10.11 -13.76 11.77
CA ARG A 110 -8.80 -14.44 11.67
C ARG A 110 -8.66 -15.22 10.36
N GLU A 111 -9.71 -15.88 9.91
CA GLU A 111 -9.72 -16.63 8.66
C GLU A 111 -9.57 -15.67 7.45
N LEU A 112 -10.30 -14.56 7.46
CA LEU A 112 -10.16 -13.51 6.44
C LEU A 112 -8.73 -12.95 6.40
N ASP A 113 -8.12 -12.65 7.55
CA ASP A 113 -6.74 -12.15 7.60
C ASP A 113 -5.74 -13.18 7.02
N ARG A 114 -5.93 -14.47 7.31
CA ARG A 114 -5.11 -15.53 6.72
C ARG A 114 -5.27 -15.62 5.20
N LEU A 115 -6.50 -15.54 4.70
CA LEU A 115 -6.77 -15.56 3.26
C LEU A 115 -6.16 -14.34 2.56
N TYR A 116 -6.27 -13.16 3.16
CA TYR A 116 -5.64 -11.94 2.65
C TYR A 116 -4.12 -12.06 2.55
N ARG A 117 -3.46 -12.59 3.57
CA ARG A 117 -2.02 -12.82 3.55
C ARG A 117 -1.62 -13.82 2.46
N TYR A 118 -2.33 -14.92 2.38
CA TYR A 118 -2.06 -15.97 1.39
C TYR A 118 -2.27 -15.47 -0.05
N THR A 119 -3.35 -14.73 -0.33
CA THR A 119 -3.57 -14.14 -1.66
C THR A 119 -2.47 -13.16 -2.03
N ARG A 120 -2.04 -12.32 -1.08
CA ARG A 120 -0.94 -11.37 -1.29
C ARG A 120 0.40 -12.05 -1.58
N GLU A 121 0.70 -13.14 -0.87
CA GLU A 121 1.90 -13.96 -1.14
C GLU A 121 1.85 -14.57 -2.54
N LEU A 122 0.71 -15.15 -2.94
CA LEU A 122 0.53 -15.71 -4.27
C LEU A 122 0.64 -14.65 -5.38
N GLU A 123 0.10 -13.47 -5.18
CA GLU A 123 0.25 -12.35 -6.13
C GLU A 123 1.71 -11.93 -6.27
N THR A 124 2.43 -11.83 -5.17
CA THR A 124 3.86 -11.51 -5.16
C THR A 124 4.67 -12.58 -5.89
N GLU A 125 4.40 -13.86 -5.65
CA GLU A 125 5.06 -14.95 -6.37
C GLU A 125 4.73 -14.98 -7.87
N ARG A 126 3.47 -14.76 -8.23
CA ARG A 126 3.06 -14.66 -9.63
C ARG A 126 3.76 -13.52 -10.35
N LEU A 127 3.81 -12.35 -9.72
CA LEU A 127 4.56 -11.20 -10.25
C LEU A 127 6.03 -11.54 -10.42
N ARG A 128 6.67 -12.13 -9.42
CA ARG A 128 8.08 -12.56 -9.48
C ARG A 128 8.33 -13.54 -10.65
N ASN A 129 7.47 -14.54 -10.82
CA ASN A 129 7.60 -15.53 -11.89
C ASN A 129 7.35 -14.92 -13.26
N SER A 130 6.37 -14.02 -13.40
CA SER A 130 6.12 -13.27 -14.64
C SER A 130 7.33 -12.40 -15.02
N VAL A 131 7.91 -11.71 -14.03
CA VAL A 131 9.13 -10.91 -14.17
C VAL A 131 10.31 -11.77 -14.67
N LEU A 132 10.56 -12.90 -14.02
CA LEU A 132 11.65 -13.81 -14.43
C LEU A 132 11.43 -14.39 -15.82
N SER A 133 10.20 -14.67 -16.21
CA SER A 133 9.87 -15.17 -17.54
C SER A 133 10.10 -14.09 -18.62
N ALA A 134 9.63 -12.87 -18.39
CA ALA A 134 9.83 -11.74 -19.30
C ALA A 134 11.32 -11.41 -19.46
N LEU A 135 12.07 -11.36 -18.34
CA LEU A 135 13.51 -11.17 -18.35
C LEU A 135 14.24 -12.24 -19.14
N SER A 136 13.87 -13.51 -18.94
CA SER A 136 14.50 -14.62 -19.65
C SER A 136 14.31 -14.50 -21.16
N HIS A 137 13.13 -14.06 -21.59
CA HIS A 137 12.83 -13.80 -22.99
C HIS A 137 13.65 -12.62 -23.53
N ASP A 138 13.66 -11.50 -22.82
CA ASP A 138 14.31 -10.26 -23.25
C ASP A 138 15.84 -10.33 -23.21
N LEU A 139 16.41 -11.23 -22.42
CA LEU A 139 17.84 -11.56 -22.44
C LEU A 139 18.20 -12.56 -23.55
N ARG A 140 17.32 -13.51 -23.87
CA ARG A 140 17.59 -14.55 -24.86
C ARG A 140 17.71 -13.97 -26.27
N THR A 141 16.88 -12.99 -26.60
CA THR A 141 16.86 -12.39 -27.95
C THR A 141 18.20 -11.71 -28.32
N PRO A 142 18.72 -10.74 -27.53
CA PRO A 142 20.02 -10.13 -27.83
C PRO A 142 21.16 -11.14 -27.76
N LEU A 143 21.12 -12.09 -26.81
CA LEU A 143 22.13 -13.13 -26.70
C LEU A 143 22.18 -14.02 -27.95
N ALA A 144 21.05 -14.38 -28.50
CA ALA A 144 20.97 -15.13 -29.77
C ALA A 144 21.54 -14.31 -30.94
N GLY A 145 21.28 -13.00 -31.00
CA GLY A 145 21.86 -12.07 -31.96
C GLY A 145 23.39 -12.00 -31.87
N LEU A 146 23.90 -11.86 -30.63
CA LEU A 146 25.34 -11.87 -30.37
C LEU A 146 26.01 -13.18 -30.80
N ILE A 147 25.44 -14.31 -30.44
CA ILE A 147 25.96 -15.64 -30.81
C ILE A 147 25.96 -15.79 -32.31
N GLY A 148 24.84 -15.45 -32.97
CA GLY A 148 24.71 -15.55 -34.44
C GLY A 148 25.70 -14.68 -35.19
N ALA A 149 25.85 -13.42 -34.80
CA ALA A 149 26.79 -12.48 -35.40
C ALA A 149 28.24 -12.90 -35.16
N SER A 150 28.57 -13.37 -33.93
CA SER A 150 29.91 -13.88 -33.62
C SER A 150 30.24 -15.16 -34.39
N SER A 151 29.29 -16.11 -34.49
CA SER A 151 29.45 -17.33 -35.26
C SER A 151 29.69 -17.05 -36.73
N SER A 152 28.95 -16.08 -37.31
CA SER A 152 29.14 -15.66 -38.68
C SER A 152 30.51 -15.02 -38.95
N LEU A 153 31.03 -14.26 -37.97
CA LEU A 153 32.39 -13.69 -38.07
C LEU A 153 33.51 -14.75 -37.96
N MET A 154 33.22 -15.84 -37.25
CA MET A 154 34.19 -16.97 -37.04
C MET A 154 34.11 -18.03 -38.13
N SER A 155 33.11 -17.99 -39.01
CA SER A 155 32.96 -18.97 -40.07
C SER A 155 33.92 -18.72 -41.22
N ASP A 156 34.74 -19.71 -41.55
CA ASP A 156 35.63 -19.69 -42.71
C ASP A 156 34.94 -20.07 -44.02
N GLU A 157 33.70 -20.56 -43.96
CA GLU A 157 32.94 -21.02 -45.13
C GLU A 157 32.42 -19.87 -45.99
N VAL A 158 32.28 -18.65 -45.43
CA VAL A 158 31.73 -17.49 -46.13
C VAL A 158 32.75 -16.35 -46.14
N VAL A 159 33.18 -15.98 -47.34
CA VAL A 159 34.05 -14.79 -47.49
C VAL A 159 33.22 -13.53 -47.27
N LEU A 160 33.27 -13.00 -46.08
CA LEU A 160 32.59 -11.75 -45.70
C LEU A 160 33.29 -10.52 -46.32
N THR A 161 32.49 -9.66 -46.94
CA THR A 161 32.97 -8.34 -47.37
C THR A 161 33.33 -7.50 -46.12
N GLN A 162 34.20 -6.50 -46.28
CA GLN A 162 34.56 -5.59 -45.19
C GLN A 162 33.33 -4.90 -44.59
N THR A 163 32.37 -4.51 -45.43
CA THR A 163 31.10 -3.92 -44.99
C THR A 163 30.25 -4.88 -44.16
N ALA A 164 30.14 -6.14 -44.59
CA ALA A 164 29.42 -7.16 -43.84
C ALA A 164 30.07 -7.43 -42.47
N ARG A 165 31.41 -7.49 -42.43
CA ARG A 165 32.16 -7.67 -41.18
C ARG A 165 31.96 -6.52 -40.20
N GLN A 166 31.98 -5.28 -40.72
CA GLN A 166 31.67 -4.10 -39.92
C GLN A 166 30.22 -4.10 -39.42
N GLY A 167 29.25 -4.50 -40.26
CA GLY A 167 27.84 -4.61 -39.86
C GLY A 167 27.63 -5.63 -38.74
N LEU A 168 28.29 -6.82 -38.82
CA LEU A 168 28.24 -7.82 -37.73
C LEU A 168 28.89 -7.32 -36.44
N ALA A 169 30.02 -6.63 -36.55
CA ALA A 169 30.69 -6.04 -35.38
C ALA A 169 29.83 -4.95 -34.72
N SER A 170 29.18 -4.09 -35.49
CA SER A 170 28.23 -3.11 -34.99
C SER A 170 27.04 -3.79 -34.29
N LEU A 171 26.47 -4.83 -34.88
CA LEU A 171 25.38 -5.59 -34.26
C LEU A 171 25.79 -6.17 -32.90
N ILE A 172 26.99 -6.76 -32.82
CA ILE A 172 27.54 -7.28 -31.55
C ILE A 172 27.64 -6.17 -30.50
N TYR A 173 28.19 -5.01 -30.89
CA TYR A 173 28.32 -3.87 -30.01
C TYR A 173 26.96 -3.35 -29.51
N ASP A 174 26.01 -3.17 -30.43
CA ASP A 174 24.68 -2.64 -30.13
C ASP A 174 23.88 -3.57 -29.21
N GLU A 175 23.92 -4.89 -29.48
CA GLU A 175 23.25 -5.88 -28.61
C GLU A 175 23.93 -6.00 -27.24
N SER A 176 25.25 -5.87 -27.17
CA SER A 176 25.97 -5.84 -25.89
C SER A 176 25.57 -4.64 -25.03
N ARG A 177 25.50 -3.44 -25.66
CA ARG A 177 25.04 -2.21 -25.02
C ARG A 177 23.60 -2.33 -24.51
N ARG A 178 22.73 -2.95 -25.31
CA ARG A 178 21.33 -3.20 -24.93
C ARG A 178 21.24 -4.14 -23.72
N MET A 179 22.00 -5.21 -23.68
CA MET A 179 22.07 -6.13 -22.54
C MET A 179 22.60 -5.43 -21.28
N GLN A 180 23.65 -4.63 -21.42
CA GLN A 180 24.19 -3.84 -20.30
C GLN A 180 23.12 -2.92 -19.70
N ALA A 181 22.43 -2.14 -20.51
CA ALA A 181 21.37 -1.25 -20.05
C ALA A 181 20.23 -2.01 -19.36
N LEU A 182 19.87 -3.20 -19.85
CA LEU A 182 18.84 -4.05 -19.24
C LEU A 182 19.26 -4.54 -17.85
N VAL A 183 20.51 -5.00 -17.71
CA VAL A 183 21.05 -5.45 -16.41
C VAL A 183 21.13 -4.28 -15.42
N GLU A 184 21.61 -3.11 -15.86
CA GLU A 184 21.68 -1.90 -15.04
C GLU A 184 20.31 -1.48 -14.54
N ASN A 185 19.30 -1.45 -15.43
CA ASN A 185 17.92 -1.15 -15.07
C ASN A 185 17.35 -2.12 -14.04
N LEU A 186 17.66 -3.42 -14.17
CA LEU A 186 17.21 -4.45 -13.24
C LEU A 186 17.83 -4.27 -11.85
N LEU A 187 19.15 -4.03 -11.80
CA LEU A 187 19.88 -3.82 -10.56
C LEU A 187 19.42 -2.54 -9.85
N GLU A 188 19.14 -1.48 -10.61
CA GLU A 188 18.61 -0.23 -10.08
C GLU A 188 17.21 -0.44 -9.48
N LEU A 189 16.31 -1.08 -10.21
CA LEU A 189 14.98 -1.40 -9.72
C LEU A 189 15.03 -2.27 -8.45
N ALA A 190 15.91 -3.29 -8.44
CA ALA A 190 16.09 -4.15 -7.28
C ALA A 190 16.61 -3.37 -6.05
N ARG A 191 17.50 -2.39 -6.25
CA ARG A 191 17.99 -1.51 -5.17
C ARG A 191 16.88 -0.61 -4.62
N LEU A 192 16.09 0.00 -5.50
CA LEU A 192 14.97 0.87 -5.12
C LEU A 192 13.87 0.13 -4.37
N GLU A 193 13.71 -1.18 -4.59
CA GLU A 193 12.68 -2.01 -3.96
C GLU A 193 13.13 -2.74 -2.69
N SER A 194 14.43 -2.89 -2.46
CA SER A 194 14.97 -3.73 -1.37
C SER A 194 14.85 -3.10 0.02
N GLY A 195 14.27 -1.90 0.16
CA GLY A 195 14.10 -1.23 1.45
C GLY A 195 14.35 0.28 1.37
N PRO A 196 14.56 0.95 2.50
CA PRO A 196 14.79 2.39 2.52
C PRO A 196 16.07 2.71 1.74
N VAL A 197 15.88 3.35 0.58
CA VAL A 197 16.98 3.83 -0.26
C VAL A 197 17.63 5.01 0.43
N THR A 198 18.94 4.93 0.66
CA THR A 198 19.72 6.09 1.13
C THR A 198 19.94 7.02 -0.07
N LEU A 199 19.08 8.04 -0.22
CA LEU A 199 19.21 9.06 -1.24
C LEU A 199 20.36 10.01 -0.87
N GLN A 200 21.17 10.37 -1.87
CA GLN A 200 22.16 11.45 -1.76
C GLN A 200 21.47 12.76 -2.18
N GLN A 201 20.64 13.29 -1.28
CA GLN A 201 19.83 14.48 -1.57
C GLN A 201 20.62 15.75 -1.30
N ASP A 202 20.70 16.62 -2.32
CA ASP A 202 21.25 17.96 -2.25
C ASP A 202 20.19 18.99 -2.65
N TRP A 203 20.37 20.24 -2.23
CA TRP A 203 19.56 21.37 -2.69
C TRP A 203 19.95 21.73 -4.12
N GLN A 204 19.01 21.53 -5.05
CA GLN A 204 19.26 21.72 -6.48
C GLN A 204 18.09 22.42 -7.16
N ALA A 205 18.38 23.19 -8.18
CA ALA A 205 17.38 23.74 -9.07
C ALA A 205 17.08 22.71 -10.19
N LEU A 206 15.80 22.53 -10.49
CA LEU A 206 15.37 21.53 -11.48
C LEU A 206 15.79 21.91 -12.92
N ASP A 207 15.87 23.18 -13.22
CA ASP A 207 16.35 23.73 -14.50
C ASP A 207 17.83 23.40 -14.76
N GLU A 208 18.67 23.31 -13.73
CA GLU A 208 20.07 22.87 -13.88
C GLU A 208 20.16 21.44 -14.41
N ILE A 209 19.34 20.52 -13.87
CA ILE A 209 19.29 19.13 -14.33
C ILE A 209 18.76 19.05 -15.76
N ILE A 210 17.70 19.81 -16.07
CA ILE A 210 17.16 19.89 -17.43
C ILE A 210 18.23 20.42 -18.38
N GLY A 211 18.95 21.48 -17.97
CA GLY A 211 20.02 22.11 -18.75
C GLY A 211 21.22 21.18 -18.98
N ALA A 212 21.54 20.30 -18.04
CA ALA A 212 22.61 19.31 -18.18
C ALA A 212 22.25 18.17 -19.15
N VAL A 213 21.02 17.67 -19.09
CA VAL A 213 20.55 16.52 -19.89
C VAL A 213 20.23 16.92 -21.34
N LEU A 214 19.54 18.04 -21.50
CA LEU A 214 18.90 18.40 -22.76
C LEU A 214 19.85 18.62 -23.96
N PRO A 215 21.07 19.19 -23.83
CA PRO A 215 21.99 19.37 -24.98
C PRO A 215 22.36 18.04 -25.65
N THR A 216 22.64 17.01 -24.85
CA THR A 216 22.97 15.67 -25.35
C THR A 216 21.78 15.05 -26.07
N TRP A 217 20.57 15.17 -25.50
CA TRP A 217 19.36 14.57 -26.04
C TRP A 217 18.80 15.34 -27.26
N ARG A 218 19.02 16.64 -27.39
CA ARG A 218 18.63 17.39 -28.60
C ARG A 218 19.24 16.79 -29.87
N ALA A 219 20.50 16.39 -29.80
CA ALA A 219 21.16 15.79 -30.96
C ALA A 219 20.58 14.40 -31.29
N GLN A 220 20.22 13.59 -30.26
CA GLN A 220 19.67 12.24 -30.42
C GLN A 220 18.19 12.27 -30.86
N LEU A 221 17.43 13.25 -30.40
CA LEU A 221 16.02 13.41 -30.75
C LEU A 221 15.79 14.15 -32.06
N ALA A 222 16.81 14.72 -32.67
CA ALA A 222 16.67 15.39 -33.97
C ALA A 222 16.05 14.45 -35.02
N PRO A 223 15.13 14.90 -35.87
CA PRO A 223 14.73 16.29 -36.10
C PRO A 223 13.57 16.83 -35.24
N ARG A 224 13.13 16.10 -34.15
CA ARG A 224 12.04 16.54 -33.27
C ARG A 224 12.30 17.93 -32.69
N GLN A 225 11.25 18.74 -32.60
CA GLN A 225 11.35 20.09 -32.03
C GLN A 225 11.12 20.03 -30.51
N ILE A 226 12.05 20.54 -29.73
CA ILE A 226 11.94 20.60 -28.27
C ILE A 226 11.80 22.03 -27.82
N THR A 227 10.68 22.34 -27.17
CA THR A 227 10.38 23.66 -26.58
C THR A 227 10.47 23.57 -25.06
N LEU A 228 11.15 24.55 -24.45
CA LEU A 228 11.18 24.71 -22.99
C LEU A 228 10.25 25.85 -22.59
N SER A 229 9.44 25.61 -21.59
CA SER A 229 8.55 26.58 -20.94
C SER A 229 8.77 26.50 -19.42
N LEU A 230 9.85 27.13 -18.98
CA LEU A 230 10.26 27.22 -17.58
C LEU A 230 9.98 28.61 -17.04
N PRO A 231 9.53 28.79 -15.80
CA PRO A 231 9.46 30.10 -15.14
C PRO A 231 10.88 30.67 -14.97
N ASP A 232 10.99 31.97 -14.83
CA ASP A 232 12.28 32.67 -14.67
C ASP A 232 13.02 32.27 -13.41
N GLU A 233 12.28 31.91 -12.32
CA GLU A 233 12.84 31.46 -11.08
C GLU A 233 12.15 30.15 -10.66
N LEU A 234 12.94 29.08 -10.46
CA LEU A 234 12.51 27.82 -9.87
C LEU A 234 13.04 27.72 -8.44
N PRO A 235 12.22 27.25 -7.50
CA PRO A 235 12.68 27.03 -6.14
C PRO A 235 13.71 25.89 -6.09
N LEU A 236 14.67 25.99 -5.18
CA LEU A 236 15.54 24.87 -4.85
C LEU A 236 14.71 23.75 -4.22
N LEU A 237 14.94 22.54 -4.70
CA LEU A 237 14.29 21.32 -4.21
C LEU A 237 15.36 20.38 -3.63
N ARG A 238 14.95 19.53 -2.71
CA ARG A 238 15.84 18.54 -2.12
C ARG A 238 15.63 17.20 -2.77
N PHE A 239 16.58 16.78 -3.63
CA PHE A 239 16.52 15.50 -4.33
C PHE A 239 17.93 14.97 -4.66
N ASP A 240 18.01 13.70 -5.09
CA ASP A 240 19.23 13.08 -5.61
C ASP A 240 19.34 13.42 -7.11
N PRO A 241 20.32 14.24 -7.52
CA PRO A 241 20.43 14.74 -8.90
C PRO A 241 20.57 13.62 -9.92
N ARG A 242 21.33 12.56 -9.57
CA ARG A 242 21.60 11.44 -10.49
C ARG A 242 20.34 10.62 -10.77
N LEU A 243 19.50 10.45 -9.75
CA LEU A 243 18.24 9.72 -9.91
C LEU A 243 17.21 10.52 -10.68
N ILE A 244 17.11 11.83 -10.45
CA ILE A 244 16.21 12.68 -11.22
C ILE A 244 16.69 12.83 -12.67
N GLU A 245 18.00 12.97 -12.92
CA GLU A 245 18.58 12.88 -14.26
C GLU A 245 18.15 11.59 -14.96
N ARG A 246 18.22 10.45 -14.26
CA ARG A 246 17.81 9.14 -14.79
C ARG A 246 16.33 9.11 -15.21
N VAL A 247 15.46 9.76 -14.41
CA VAL A 247 14.04 9.90 -14.77
C VAL A 247 13.88 10.66 -16.07
N LEU A 248 14.57 11.81 -16.22
CA LEU A 248 14.53 12.61 -17.44
C LEU A 248 15.02 11.82 -18.66
N VAL A 249 16.15 11.11 -18.52
CA VAL A 249 16.73 10.28 -19.58
C VAL A 249 15.73 9.20 -20.01
N ASN A 250 15.11 8.47 -19.08
CA ASN A 250 14.12 7.46 -19.39
C ASN A 250 12.91 8.02 -20.16
N LEU A 251 12.45 9.22 -19.81
CA LEU A 251 11.32 9.86 -20.49
C LEU A 251 11.71 10.35 -21.90
N LEU A 252 12.90 10.92 -22.05
CA LEU A 252 13.42 11.35 -23.36
C LEU A 252 13.69 10.16 -24.29
N GLU A 253 14.19 9.03 -23.74
CA GLU A 253 14.29 7.76 -24.49
C GLU A 253 12.92 7.28 -24.98
N ASN A 254 11.89 7.37 -24.16
CA ASN A 254 10.54 7.00 -24.56
C ASN A 254 10.03 7.88 -25.69
N ILE A 255 10.26 9.19 -25.63
CA ILE A 255 9.95 10.09 -26.73
C ILE A 255 10.65 9.65 -27.99
N GLY A 256 11.97 9.39 -27.94
CA GLY A 256 12.73 8.91 -29.08
C GLY A 256 12.20 7.61 -29.70
N LYS A 257 11.67 6.72 -28.88
CA LYS A 257 11.15 5.39 -29.30
C LYS A 257 9.72 5.44 -29.83
N TYR A 258 8.86 6.26 -29.23
CA TYR A 258 7.41 6.18 -29.46
C TYR A 258 6.81 7.34 -30.24
N THR A 259 7.57 8.41 -30.49
CA THR A 259 7.06 9.53 -31.29
C THR A 259 7.70 9.57 -32.69
N PRO A 260 7.00 10.07 -33.71
CA PRO A 260 7.55 10.23 -35.04
C PRO A 260 8.65 11.32 -35.08
N PRO A 261 9.49 11.33 -36.13
CA PRO A 261 10.59 12.35 -36.24
C PRO A 261 10.12 13.79 -36.27
N GLU A 262 8.89 14.03 -36.69
CA GLU A 262 8.30 15.40 -36.83
C GLU A 262 7.62 15.85 -35.55
N ALA A 263 7.59 15.03 -34.50
CA ALA A 263 6.90 15.35 -33.26
C ALA A 263 7.48 16.60 -32.58
N HIS A 264 6.57 17.32 -31.93
CA HIS A 264 6.90 18.44 -31.06
C HIS A 264 6.84 18.02 -29.60
N VAL A 265 7.89 18.31 -28.85
CA VAL A 265 8.03 17.98 -27.43
C VAL A 265 8.08 19.29 -26.63
N VAL A 266 7.23 19.38 -25.61
CA VAL A 266 7.18 20.51 -24.69
C VAL A 266 7.59 20.06 -23.30
N ILE A 267 8.63 20.68 -22.75
CA ILE A 267 9.07 20.49 -21.37
C ILE A 267 8.69 21.75 -20.60
N SER A 268 7.83 21.60 -19.59
CA SER A 268 7.33 22.73 -18.81
C SER A 268 7.35 22.43 -17.31
N THR A 269 7.49 23.47 -16.50
CA THR A 269 7.43 23.36 -15.05
C THR A 269 6.34 24.27 -14.48
N GLN A 270 5.66 23.78 -13.46
CA GLN A 270 4.69 24.52 -12.65
C GLN A 270 5.06 24.45 -11.19
N VAL A 271 5.04 25.60 -10.51
CA VAL A 271 5.35 25.72 -9.09
C VAL A 271 4.04 25.85 -8.30
N PHE A 272 3.81 24.93 -7.38
CA PHE A 272 2.70 24.96 -6.42
C PHE A 272 3.23 25.28 -5.01
N GLU A 273 2.36 25.48 -4.07
CA GLU A 273 2.76 25.76 -2.68
C GLU A 273 3.52 24.61 -2.03
N ASP A 274 3.10 23.37 -2.29
CA ASP A 274 3.59 22.13 -1.68
C ASP A 274 4.49 21.28 -2.58
N ARG A 275 4.56 21.58 -3.87
CA ARG A 275 5.29 20.79 -4.85
C ARG A 275 5.70 21.59 -6.09
N VAL A 276 6.62 21.04 -6.84
CA VAL A 276 6.94 21.46 -8.21
C VAL A 276 6.59 20.33 -9.16
N GLU A 277 5.88 20.61 -10.22
CA GLU A 277 5.57 19.66 -11.28
C GLU A 277 6.39 19.96 -12.53
N LEU A 278 7.04 18.94 -13.08
CA LEU A 278 7.68 18.94 -14.38
C LEU A 278 6.85 18.10 -15.33
N ALA A 279 6.36 18.69 -16.39
CA ALA A 279 5.61 18.03 -17.44
C ALA A 279 6.45 17.91 -18.72
N ILE A 280 6.45 16.71 -19.29
CA ILE A 280 7.04 16.42 -20.59
C ILE A 280 5.89 15.93 -21.49
N ALA A 281 5.51 16.74 -22.45
CA ALA A 281 4.41 16.48 -23.37
C ALA A 281 4.94 16.24 -24.78
N ASP A 282 4.36 15.31 -25.49
CA ASP A 282 4.57 15.07 -26.92
C ASP A 282 3.24 15.09 -27.68
N ASP A 283 3.29 15.36 -28.95
CA ASP A 283 2.18 15.30 -29.90
C ASP A 283 2.21 14.03 -30.75
N GLY A 284 2.85 12.97 -30.26
CA GLY A 284 2.92 11.66 -30.90
C GLY A 284 1.58 10.91 -30.90
N PRO A 285 1.60 9.59 -31.14
CA PRO A 285 0.37 8.77 -31.17
C PRO A 285 -0.29 8.61 -29.80
N GLY A 286 0.40 8.96 -28.72
CA GLY A 286 -0.06 8.75 -27.35
C GLY A 286 -0.18 7.26 -26.98
N PHE A 287 -1.04 6.97 -26.01
CA PHE A 287 -1.28 5.61 -25.52
C PHE A 287 -2.79 5.36 -25.34
N LYS A 288 -3.21 4.08 -25.47
CA LYS A 288 -4.62 3.63 -25.37
C LYS A 288 -4.93 3.06 -24.00
N GLU A 289 -3.93 2.57 -23.33
CA GLU A 289 -3.98 1.83 -22.07
C GLU A 289 -4.39 2.74 -20.89
N ALA A 290 -4.79 2.14 -19.78
CA ALA A 290 -4.99 2.90 -18.55
C ALA A 290 -3.65 3.50 -18.08
N PRO A 291 -3.60 4.80 -17.71
CA PRO A 291 -2.35 5.49 -17.38
C PRO A 291 -1.48 4.74 -16.35
N ASP A 292 -2.10 4.15 -15.33
CA ASP A 292 -1.37 3.41 -14.29
C ASP A 292 -0.70 2.13 -14.77
N GLN A 293 -1.20 1.53 -15.84
CA GLN A 293 -0.61 0.31 -16.42
C GLN A 293 0.75 0.59 -17.06
N LEU A 294 0.97 1.80 -17.59
CA LEU A 294 2.23 2.19 -18.21
C LEU A 294 3.43 2.12 -17.25
N PHE A 295 3.18 2.25 -15.95
CA PHE A 295 4.21 2.20 -14.91
C PHE A 295 4.39 0.81 -14.29
N GLN A 296 3.66 -0.19 -14.78
CA GLN A 296 3.85 -1.57 -14.33
C GLN A 296 5.17 -2.14 -14.91
N LYS A 297 5.85 -2.94 -14.11
CA LYS A 297 7.09 -3.60 -14.51
C LYS A 297 6.87 -4.53 -15.69
N PHE A 298 7.75 -4.46 -16.68
CA PHE A 298 7.71 -5.28 -17.90
C PHE A 298 6.45 -5.08 -18.74
N TYR A 299 5.67 -4.06 -18.42
CA TYR A 299 4.50 -3.72 -19.21
C TYR A 299 4.93 -3.03 -20.51
N ARG A 300 4.38 -3.51 -21.62
CA ARG A 300 4.52 -2.92 -22.95
C ARG A 300 3.12 -2.81 -23.54
N GLY A 301 2.71 -1.60 -23.85
CA GLY A 301 1.40 -1.37 -24.46
C GLY A 301 1.26 -2.10 -25.81
N ASP A 302 0.04 -2.44 -26.19
CA ASP A 302 -0.27 -3.09 -27.48
C ASP A 302 0.20 -2.24 -28.67
N SER A 303 0.31 -0.94 -28.48
CA SER A 303 0.79 0.04 -29.46
C SER A 303 2.31 0.02 -29.64
N ALA A 304 3.08 -0.66 -28.78
CA ALA A 304 4.55 -0.65 -28.82
C ALA A 304 5.15 -1.42 -30.01
N GLY A 305 4.39 -2.30 -30.67
CA GLY A 305 4.86 -3.04 -31.84
C GLY A 305 6.24 -3.71 -31.63
N PRO A 306 7.11 -3.75 -32.66
CA PRO A 306 8.45 -4.33 -32.58
C PRO A 306 9.48 -3.40 -31.91
N ILE A 307 9.07 -2.28 -31.29
CA ILE A 307 10.00 -1.33 -30.67
C ILE A 307 10.73 -2.01 -29.50
N PRO A 308 12.06 -2.02 -29.49
CA PRO A 308 12.82 -2.74 -28.47
C PRO A 308 12.78 -2.02 -27.10
N GLY A 309 12.56 -2.80 -26.03
CA GLY A 309 12.59 -2.29 -24.67
C GLY A 309 12.03 -3.28 -23.65
N ALA A 310 12.61 -3.34 -22.46
CA ALA A 310 12.24 -4.28 -21.40
C ALA A 310 10.98 -3.86 -20.60
N GLY A 311 10.37 -2.69 -20.87
CA GLY A 311 9.23 -2.18 -20.11
C GLY A 311 9.59 -1.83 -18.65
N LEU A 312 10.84 -1.48 -18.37
CA LEU A 312 11.32 -1.13 -17.03
C LEU A 312 11.46 0.38 -16.80
N GLY A 313 11.66 1.19 -17.86
CA GLY A 313 12.00 2.59 -17.73
C GLY A 313 10.97 3.40 -16.91
N LEU A 314 9.68 3.29 -17.22
CA LEU A 314 8.63 4.00 -16.48
C LEU A 314 8.44 3.47 -15.06
N ALA A 315 8.62 2.15 -14.83
CA ALA A 315 8.60 1.57 -13.49
C ALA A 315 9.74 2.09 -12.62
N ILE A 316 10.94 2.27 -13.19
CA ILE A 316 12.09 2.89 -12.53
C ILE A 316 11.78 4.38 -12.22
N CYS A 317 11.20 5.13 -13.15
CA CYS A 317 10.77 6.50 -12.90
C CYS A 317 9.84 6.60 -11.70
N ARG A 318 8.83 5.73 -11.63
CA ARG A 318 7.91 5.68 -10.48
C ARG A 318 8.64 5.36 -9.18
N ALA A 319 9.48 4.34 -9.14
CA ALA A 319 10.24 3.95 -7.95
C ALA A 319 11.18 5.08 -7.46
N ILE A 320 11.84 5.78 -8.37
CA ILE A 320 12.68 6.93 -8.05
C ILE A 320 11.86 8.07 -7.44
N LEU A 321 10.72 8.42 -8.05
CA LEU A 321 9.88 9.51 -7.54
C LEU A 321 9.26 9.15 -6.19
N GLU A 322 8.79 7.92 -5.99
CA GLU A 322 8.28 7.42 -4.71
C GLU A 322 9.36 7.47 -3.61
N ALA A 323 10.62 7.12 -3.93
CA ALA A 323 11.75 7.25 -3.00
C ALA A 323 11.98 8.71 -2.58
N HIS A 324 11.68 9.69 -3.45
CA HIS A 324 11.74 11.12 -3.19
C HIS A 324 10.44 11.69 -2.58
N GLN A 325 9.50 10.85 -2.17
CA GLN A 325 8.16 11.26 -1.70
C GLN A 325 7.37 12.05 -2.77
N GLY A 326 7.78 11.92 -4.02
CA GLY A 326 7.13 12.47 -5.19
C GLY A 326 6.21 11.47 -5.89
N GLN A 327 5.69 11.88 -7.03
CA GLN A 327 4.79 11.05 -7.85
C GLN A 327 5.08 11.25 -9.33
N ILE A 328 4.75 10.25 -10.15
CA ILE A 328 4.70 10.36 -11.59
C ILE A 328 3.33 9.90 -12.09
N ARG A 329 2.75 10.65 -13.02
CA ARG A 329 1.51 10.30 -13.68
C ARG A 329 1.62 10.49 -15.19
N ALA A 330 0.78 9.81 -15.94
CA ALA A 330 0.67 9.97 -17.38
C ALA A 330 -0.75 10.44 -17.73
N GLU A 331 -0.85 11.36 -18.69
CA GLU A 331 -2.11 11.89 -19.19
C GLU A 331 -2.08 11.86 -20.73
N ARG A 332 -3.25 11.80 -21.35
CA ARG A 332 -3.35 11.90 -22.81
C ARG A 332 -3.37 13.37 -23.20
N ALA A 333 -2.50 13.77 -24.13
CA ALA A 333 -2.56 15.10 -24.69
C ALA A 333 -3.75 15.26 -25.66
N CYS A 334 -4.28 16.45 -25.75
CA CYS A 334 -5.34 16.78 -26.68
C CYS A 334 -4.78 17.63 -27.82
N PRO A 335 -5.02 17.31 -29.11
CA PRO A 335 -5.91 16.26 -29.64
C PRO A 335 -5.29 14.84 -29.66
N HIS A 336 -3.98 14.69 -29.57
CA HIS A 336 -3.25 13.44 -29.52
C HIS A 336 -1.90 13.64 -28.82
N GLY A 337 -1.26 12.56 -28.37
CA GLY A 337 0.04 12.60 -27.69
C GLY A 337 -0.02 12.07 -26.27
N ALA A 338 1.10 12.17 -25.57
CA ALA A 338 1.23 11.81 -24.17
C ALA A 338 1.83 12.97 -23.35
N ILE A 339 1.46 13.03 -22.07
CA ILE A 339 2.02 13.95 -21.09
C ILE A 339 2.45 13.13 -19.90
N PHE A 340 3.73 13.17 -19.56
CA PHE A 340 4.27 12.61 -18.33
C PHE A 340 4.55 13.75 -17.36
N ILE A 341 3.98 13.65 -16.16
CA ILE A 341 4.06 14.70 -15.15
C ILE A 341 4.72 14.12 -13.91
N LEU A 342 5.88 14.70 -13.57
CA LEU A 342 6.64 14.40 -12.37
C LEU A 342 6.32 15.44 -11.31
N SER A 343 6.06 15.02 -10.09
CA SER A 343 5.81 15.87 -8.93
C SER A 343 6.87 15.62 -7.87
N LEU A 344 7.60 16.67 -7.48
CA LEU A 344 8.56 16.62 -6.37
C LEU A 344 8.07 17.52 -5.24
N PRO A 345 8.17 17.10 -3.97
CA PRO A 345 7.73 17.88 -2.83
C PRO A 345 8.59 19.13 -2.67
N ARG A 346 7.94 20.23 -2.32
CA ARG A 346 8.59 21.50 -1.98
C ARG A 346 8.60 21.66 -0.45
N PRO A 347 9.77 21.68 0.20
CA PRO A 347 9.85 21.93 1.64
C PRO A 347 9.39 23.37 1.97
N GLN A 348 8.43 23.52 2.87
CA GLN A 348 7.84 24.83 3.22
C GLN A 348 8.73 25.71 4.12
N HIS A 349 9.79 25.15 4.74
CA HIS A 349 10.53 25.85 5.81
C HIS A 349 12.06 25.81 5.75
N GLU A 350 12.69 25.23 4.74
CA GLU A 350 14.15 25.02 4.73
C GLU A 350 14.85 25.40 3.40
N SER A 351 14.31 26.34 2.63
CA SER A 351 15.11 26.82 1.49
C SER A 351 16.30 27.60 2.04
N PRO A 352 17.58 27.21 1.75
CA PRO A 352 18.68 28.10 2.04
C PRO A 352 18.42 29.36 1.23
N THR A 353 18.33 30.47 1.94
CA THR A 353 18.35 31.80 1.33
C THR A 353 19.56 31.84 0.43
N THR A 354 19.39 32.24 -0.83
CA THR A 354 20.44 32.44 -1.80
C THR A 354 21.74 32.82 -1.11
N LEU A 355 22.80 32.02 -1.35
CA LEU A 355 24.15 32.37 -0.91
C LEU A 355 24.42 33.78 -1.46
N SER A 356 24.44 34.74 -0.58
CA SER A 356 24.84 36.11 -0.91
C SER A 356 26.26 36.04 -1.45
N GLU A 357 26.52 36.69 -2.61
CA GLU A 357 27.81 36.84 -3.28
C GLU A 357 28.89 37.55 -2.44
N GLU A 358 28.85 37.51 -1.12
CA GLU A 358 29.80 38.17 -0.21
C GLU A 358 30.85 37.28 0.45
N GLU A 359 30.97 36.01 0.05
CA GLU A 359 32.05 35.12 0.51
C GLU A 359 32.84 34.48 -0.67
N LEU A 360 33.35 35.32 -1.57
CA LEU A 360 34.44 34.98 -2.52
C LEU A 360 35.60 35.93 -2.36
#